data_3ceb25ebfd51e23ccf844535bebd149d
#
_entry.id   3ceb25ebfd51e23ccf844535bebd149d
#
_cell.length_a   1.000
_cell.length_b   1.000
_cell.length_c   1.000
_cell.angle_alpha   90.00
_cell.angle_beta   90.00
_cell.angle_gamma   90.00
#
_symmetry.space_group_name_H-M   'P 1'
#
loop_
_entity.id
_entity.type
_entity.pdbx_description
1 polymer ?
#
loop_
_entity_poly.entity_id
_entity_poly.type
_entity_poly.pdbx_seq_one_letter_code
_entity_poly.pdbx_strand_id
1 'polypeptide(L)'
;MGGREVRTGIDHGEIFDHHAVEYKYGDGSYMFSQCRHIRGCWNSVSEHVQGTKGRASVSGPHALADNDGKQTWRFPGGGKNPYQQEHDDLFDAIRNNKPYNEAFYGAHSTLTAVMGRMATYSGKMITAEDALNSNENTMPEVLGWEAAPPTLPDEDGRYAIPIPGKTRFA
;
A
#
# COMPACT_ATOMS: atom_id res chain seq x y z
N MET A 1 -8.46 8.53 -6.43
CA MET A 1 -9.76 8.05 -6.96
C MET A 1 -9.83 6.54 -6.77
N GLY A 2 -11.02 6.00 -6.52
CA GLY A 2 -11.24 4.56 -6.40
C GLY A 2 -12.71 4.23 -6.46
N GLY A 3 -13.03 2.96 -6.51
CA GLY A 3 -14.41 2.52 -6.58
C GLY A 3 -14.60 1.00 -6.61
N ARG A 4 -15.84 0.60 -6.84
CA ARG A 4 -16.29 -0.78 -6.97
C ARG A 4 -16.95 -0.97 -8.33
N GLU A 5 -16.45 -1.87 -9.14
CA GLU A 5 -17.02 -2.21 -10.43
C GLU A 5 -17.52 -3.67 -10.46
N VAL A 6 -16.71 -4.58 -9.94
CA VAL A 6 -17.00 -6.02 -9.98
C VAL A 6 -17.20 -6.65 -8.60
N ARG A 7 -16.72 -5.99 -7.54
CA ARG A 7 -16.86 -6.51 -6.17
C ARG A 7 -18.06 -5.89 -5.45
N THR A 8 -19.24 -6.03 -6.08
CA THR A 8 -20.48 -5.41 -5.62
C THR A 8 -21.36 -6.32 -4.79
N GLY A 9 -21.04 -7.62 -4.74
CA GLY A 9 -21.80 -8.60 -3.96
C GLY A 9 -21.64 -8.41 -2.44
N ILE A 10 -22.61 -8.95 -1.69
CA ILE A 10 -22.62 -8.94 -0.22
C ILE A 10 -21.40 -9.66 0.37
N ASP A 11 -20.89 -10.67 -0.31
CA ASP A 11 -19.71 -11.46 0.04
C ASP A 11 -18.38 -10.69 -0.07
N HIS A 12 -18.41 -9.48 -0.62
CA HIS A 12 -17.23 -8.63 -0.79
C HIS A 12 -17.10 -7.51 0.26
N GLY A 13 -18.04 -7.42 1.22
CA GLY A 13 -18.02 -6.38 2.24
C GLY A 13 -18.01 -4.97 1.62
N GLU A 14 -17.22 -4.08 2.19
CA GLU A 14 -17.14 -2.66 1.81
C GLU A 14 -16.01 -2.33 0.81
N ILE A 15 -15.18 -3.28 0.43
CA ILE A 15 -13.93 -3.02 -0.30
C ILE A 15 -14.15 -2.40 -1.68
N PHE A 16 -13.25 -1.51 -2.07
CA PHE A 16 -13.08 -1.08 -3.45
C PHE A 16 -12.23 -2.11 -4.20
N ASP A 17 -12.45 -2.24 -5.51
CA ASP A 17 -11.71 -3.16 -6.37
C ASP A 17 -10.68 -2.47 -7.27
N HIS A 18 -10.62 -1.13 -7.22
CA HIS A 18 -9.59 -0.34 -7.89
C HIS A 18 -9.30 0.95 -7.13
N HIS A 19 -8.04 1.39 -7.22
CA HIS A 19 -7.54 2.61 -6.60
C HIS A 19 -6.54 3.30 -7.52
N ALA A 20 -6.57 4.64 -7.55
CA ALA A 20 -5.57 5.49 -8.17
C ALA A 20 -5.29 6.66 -7.23
N VAL A 21 -4.08 6.74 -6.71
CA VAL A 21 -3.66 7.69 -5.68
C VAL A 21 -2.43 8.46 -6.16
N GLU A 22 -2.45 9.76 -5.97
CA GLU A 22 -1.30 10.62 -6.11
C GLU A 22 -0.78 10.98 -4.72
N TYR A 23 0.49 10.74 -4.49
CA TYR A 23 1.19 11.15 -3.26
C TYR A 23 2.17 12.27 -3.61
N LYS A 24 2.11 13.36 -2.86
CA LYS A 24 3.07 14.45 -2.95
C LYS A 24 3.98 14.41 -1.73
N TYR A 25 5.27 14.35 -1.97
CA TYR A 25 6.28 14.37 -0.91
C TYR A 25 6.76 15.78 -0.58
N GLY A 26 7.36 15.95 0.59
CA GLY A 26 7.84 17.24 1.07
C GLY A 26 8.97 17.85 0.23
N ASP A 27 9.71 17.04 -0.51
CA ASP A 27 10.74 17.48 -1.46
C ASP A 27 10.18 17.91 -2.82
N GLY A 28 8.86 17.82 -3.01
CA GLY A 28 8.16 18.15 -4.24
C GLY A 28 8.07 17.01 -5.26
N SER A 29 8.61 15.83 -4.95
CA SER A 29 8.41 14.65 -5.80
C SER A 29 7.00 14.08 -5.68
N TYR A 30 6.61 13.28 -6.67
CA TYR A 30 5.29 12.63 -6.73
C TYR A 30 5.42 11.13 -6.92
N MET A 31 4.51 10.39 -6.32
CA MET A 31 4.29 8.98 -6.60
C MET A 31 2.85 8.78 -7.06
N PHE A 32 2.68 8.09 -8.17
CA PHE A 32 1.38 7.66 -8.68
C PHE A 32 1.23 6.17 -8.42
N SER A 33 0.34 5.81 -7.51
CA SER A 33 0.03 4.44 -7.16
C SER A 33 -1.30 4.03 -7.77
N GLN A 34 -1.29 2.92 -8.50
CA GLN A 34 -2.49 2.38 -9.14
C GLN A 34 -2.58 0.89 -8.84
N CYS A 35 -3.76 0.44 -8.46
CA CYS A 35 -4.03 -0.98 -8.34
C CYS A 35 -5.47 -1.29 -8.74
N ARG A 36 -5.70 -2.51 -9.22
CA ARG A 36 -7.03 -3.05 -9.43
C ARG A 36 -7.04 -4.56 -9.29
N HIS A 37 -8.15 -5.07 -8.87
CA HIS A 37 -8.39 -6.51 -8.74
C HIS A 37 -9.61 -6.92 -9.56
N ILE A 38 -9.52 -6.72 -10.87
CA ILE A 38 -10.58 -6.97 -11.86
C ILE A 38 -10.10 -8.05 -12.84
N ARG A 39 -10.82 -9.18 -12.88
CA ARG A 39 -10.48 -10.30 -13.75
C ARG A 39 -10.58 -9.91 -15.24
N GLY A 40 -9.66 -10.44 -16.05
CA GLY A 40 -9.64 -10.20 -17.50
C GLY A 40 -8.99 -8.89 -17.93
N CYS A 41 -8.55 -8.05 -16.99
CA CYS A 41 -7.78 -6.86 -17.31
C CYS A 41 -6.29 -7.18 -17.49
N TRP A 42 -5.59 -6.30 -18.23
CA TRP A 42 -4.13 -6.31 -18.29
C TRP A 42 -3.56 -6.23 -16.87
N ASN A 43 -2.56 -7.05 -16.58
CA ASN A 43 -1.97 -7.18 -15.26
C ASN A 43 -0.49 -6.79 -15.28
N SER A 44 -0.06 -6.01 -14.30
CA SER A 44 1.33 -5.66 -14.06
C SER A 44 1.56 -5.46 -12.57
N VAL A 45 2.66 -6.02 -12.07
CA VAL A 45 3.21 -5.69 -10.75
C VAL A 45 4.59 -5.11 -11.02
N SER A 46 4.71 -3.80 -10.94
CA SER A 46 5.92 -3.10 -11.35
C SER A 46 6.03 -1.72 -10.70
N GLU A 47 7.25 -1.28 -10.47
CA GLU A 47 7.60 0.04 -10.00
C GLU A 47 8.60 0.69 -10.96
N HIS A 48 8.32 1.95 -11.27
CA HIS A 48 9.12 2.77 -12.17
C HIS A 48 9.43 4.12 -11.51
N VAL A 49 10.64 4.60 -11.71
CA VAL A 49 11.06 5.93 -11.26
C VAL A 49 11.49 6.75 -12.47
N GLN A 50 10.99 7.98 -12.57
CA GLN A 50 11.40 8.95 -13.57
C GLN A 50 12.07 10.12 -12.87
N GLY A 51 13.33 10.35 -13.19
CA GLY A 51 14.12 11.48 -12.71
C GLY A 51 14.57 12.39 -13.84
N THR A 52 15.27 13.46 -13.50
CA THR A 52 15.79 14.45 -14.46
C THR A 52 16.92 13.91 -15.34
N LYS A 53 17.61 12.85 -14.89
CA LYS A 53 18.76 12.25 -15.60
C LYS A 53 18.45 10.91 -16.25
N GLY A 54 17.21 10.41 -16.11
CA GLY A 54 16.83 9.12 -16.66
C GLY A 54 15.72 8.44 -15.86
N ARG A 55 15.58 7.15 -16.06
CA ARG A 55 14.53 6.33 -15.46
C ARG A 55 15.06 5.03 -14.87
N ALA A 56 14.33 4.50 -13.89
CA ALA A 56 14.58 3.19 -13.32
C ALA A 56 13.35 2.28 -13.45
N SER A 57 13.59 1.01 -13.77
CA SER A 57 12.63 -0.08 -13.57
C SER A 57 13.09 -0.85 -12.34
N VAL A 58 12.34 -0.71 -11.24
CA VAL A 58 12.72 -1.28 -9.95
C VAL A 58 12.39 -2.76 -9.88
N SER A 59 11.18 -3.14 -10.27
CA SER A 59 10.80 -4.55 -10.41
C SER A 59 11.15 -5.11 -11.79
N GLY A 60 11.30 -6.41 -11.86
CA GLY A 60 11.60 -7.13 -13.09
C GLY A 60 13.05 -6.98 -13.50
N PRO A 61 13.39 -6.11 -14.48
CA PRO A 61 14.75 -6.00 -15.01
C PRO A 61 15.76 -5.36 -14.05
N HIS A 62 15.34 -4.64 -12.99
CA HIS A 62 16.20 -3.88 -12.10
C HIS A 62 17.26 -3.09 -12.88
N ALA A 63 16.82 -2.12 -13.68
CA ALA A 63 17.66 -1.46 -14.66
C ALA A 63 17.52 0.06 -14.62
N LEU A 64 18.59 0.76 -14.98
CA LEU A 64 18.62 2.19 -15.22
C LEU A 64 18.77 2.48 -16.70
N ALA A 65 18.11 3.51 -17.19
CA ALA A 65 18.28 4.03 -18.53
C ALA A 65 18.38 5.57 -18.48
N ASP A 66 19.13 6.17 -19.41
CA ASP A 66 19.17 7.61 -19.60
C ASP A 66 17.89 8.16 -20.25
N ASN A 67 17.84 9.47 -20.49
CA ASN A 67 16.69 10.12 -21.10
C ASN A 67 16.45 9.70 -22.56
N ASP A 68 17.48 9.22 -23.26
CA ASP A 68 17.40 8.69 -24.63
C ASP A 68 16.94 7.24 -24.66
N GLY A 69 16.75 6.63 -23.49
CA GLY A 69 16.30 5.25 -23.35
C GLY A 69 17.41 4.21 -23.42
N LYS A 70 18.67 4.65 -23.50
CA LYS A 70 19.82 3.75 -23.49
C LYS A 70 20.02 3.20 -22.08
N GLN A 71 20.08 1.88 -21.95
CA GLN A 71 20.36 1.22 -20.68
C GLN A 71 21.77 1.54 -20.23
N THR A 72 21.89 2.20 -19.05
CA THR A 72 23.16 2.60 -18.46
C THR A 72 23.65 1.63 -17.39
N TRP A 73 22.72 0.91 -16.78
CA TRP A 73 23.00 -0.10 -15.77
C TRP A 73 21.90 -1.16 -15.71
N ARG A 74 22.26 -2.36 -15.33
CA ARG A 74 21.32 -3.44 -15.02
C ARG A 74 21.89 -4.28 -13.87
N PHE A 75 21.01 -4.72 -12.97
CA PHE A 75 21.39 -5.67 -11.94
C PHE A 75 21.84 -7.00 -12.60
N PRO A 76 23.04 -7.52 -12.24
CA PRO A 76 23.59 -8.70 -12.91
C PRO A 76 22.87 -10.02 -12.59
N GLY A 77 21.91 -9.98 -11.66
CA GLY A 77 21.22 -11.18 -11.19
C GLY A 77 21.85 -11.79 -9.94
N GLY A 78 21.35 -12.93 -9.50
CA GLY A 78 21.87 -13.65 -8.32
C GLY A 78 21.37 -13.11 -6.98
N GLY A 79 20.29 -12.31 -6.97
CA GLY A 79 19.63 -11.89 -5.73
C GLY A 79 19.05 -13.09 -4.97
N LYS A 80 19.14 -13.04 -3.66
CA LYS A 80 18.50 -14.02 -2.77
C LYS A 80 16.98 -13.78 -2.76
N ASN A 81 16.22 -14.81 -2.40
CA ASN A 81 14.82 -14.66 -2.09
C ASN A 81 14.65 -13.67 -0.92
N PRO A 82 13.88 -12.59 -1.06
CA PRO A 82 13.77 -11.56 -0.03
C PRO A 82 13.18 -12.10 1.28
N TYR A 83 12.25 -13.04 1.22
CA TYR A 83 11.69 -13.68 2.42
C TYR A 83 12.73 -14.52 3.17
N GLN A 84 13.64 -15.18 2.47
CA GLN A 84 14.74 -15.89 3.10
C GLN A 84 15.77 -14.92 3.67
N GLN A 85 16.04 -13.81 2.94
CA GLN A 85 17.03 -12.83 3.37
C GLN A 85 16.61 -12.13 4.68
N GLU A 86 15.33 -11.75 4.82
CA GLU A 86 14.84 -11.12 6.06
C GLU A 86 15.04 -12.03 7.29
N HIS A 87 14.82 -13.35 7.11
CA HIS A 87 15.05 -14.32 8.18
C HIS A 87 16.55 -14.51 8.48
N ASP A 88 17.39 -14.56 7.44
CA ASP A 88 18.85 -14.63 7.60
C ASP A 88 19.38 -13.43 8.40
N ASP A 89 18.90 -12.21 8.07
CA ASP A 89 19.30 -10.97 8.73
C ASP A 89 18.84 -10.94 10.20
N LEU A 90 17.59 -11.34 10.47
CA LEU A 90 17.05 -11.41 11.82
C LEU A 90 17.82 -12.42 12.68
N PHE A 91 18.06 -13.62 12.16
CA PHE A 91 18.80 -14.64 12.91
C PHE A 91 20.26 -14.29 13.11
N ASP A 92 20.91 -13.64 12.14
CA ASP A 92 22.26 -13.10 12.35
C ASP A 92 22.28 -12.06 13.46
N ALA A 93 21.33 -11.16 13.47
CA ALA A 93 21.19 -10.13 14.49
C ALA A 93 21.01 -10.75 15.91
N ILE A 94 20.12 -11.74 16.04
CA ILE A 94 19.89 -12.47 17.30
C ILE A 94 21.16 -13.17 17.76
N ARG A 95 21.84 -13.94 16.90
CA ARG A 95 23.04 -14.70 17.24
C ARG A 95 24.22 -13.82 17.63
N ASN A 96 24.30 -12.64 17.06
CA ASN A 96 25.39 -11.69 17.30
C ASN A 96 25.03 -10.57 18.28
N ASN A 97 23.85 -10.67 18.93
CA ASN A 97 23.33 -9.66 19.85
C ASN A 97 23.36 -8.23 19.28
N LYS A 98 22.99 -8.10 18.00
CA LYS A 98 22.86 -6.81 17.30
C LYS A 98 21.42 -6.34 17.40
N PRO A 99 21.16 -5.05 17.70
CA PRO A 99 19.81 -4.50 17.60
C PRO A 99 19.26 -4.62 16.17
N TYR A 100 18.05 -5.15 16.04
CA TYR A 100 17.33 -5.30 14.78
C TYR A 100 15.85 -4.96 15.00
N ASN A 101 15.43 -3.78 14.59
CA ASN A 101 14.07 -3.31 14.81
C ASN A 101 13.56 -2.56 13.58
N GLU A 102 12.66 -3.18 12.85
CA GLU A 102 12.01 -2.64 11.65
C GLU A 102 10.63 -2.04 11.93
N ALA A 103 10.17 -1.99 13.19
CA ALA A 103 8.80 -1.60 13.54
C ALA A 103 8.46 -0.18 13.06
N PHE A 104 9.38 0.77 13.25
CA PHE A 104 9.18 2.16 12.82
C PHE A 104 9.07 2.27 11.29
N TYR A 105 10.00 1.62 10.58
CA TYR A 105 9.99 1.56 9.12
C TYR A 105 8.73 0.89 8.59
N GLY A 106 8.39 -0.28 9.14
CA GLY A 106 7.18 -1.02 8.78
C GLY A 106 5.90 -0.22 9.00
N ALA A 107 5.80 0.50 10.14
CA ALA A 107 4.67 1.35 10.45
C ALA A 107 4.51 2.51 9.44
N HIS A 108 5.60 3.19 9.10
CA HIS A 108 5.56 4.28 8.12
C HIS A 108 5.22 3.82 6.70
N SER A 109 5.77 2.70 6.24
CA SER A 109 5.44 2.16 4.92
C SER A 109 3.98 1.68 4.85
N THR A 110 3.47 1.08 5.93
CA THR A 110 2.06 0.69 6.06
C THR A 110 1.15 1.92 6.06
N LEU A 111 1.52 2.99 6.78
CA LEU A 111 0.76 4.23 6.80
C LEU A 111 0.56 4.81 5.41
N THR A 112 1.56 4.71 4.53
CA THR A 112 1.44 5.16 3.13
C THR A 112 0.29 4.45 2.41
N ALA A 113 0.15 3.14 2.57
CA ALA A 113 -0.96 2.37 1.98
C ALA A 113 -2.31 2.74 2.62
N VAL A 114 -2.34 2.91 3.95
CA VAL A 114 -3.54 3.32 4.70
C VAL A 114 -4.03 4.70 4.23
N MET A 115 -3.13 5.67 4.07
CA MET A 115 -3.46 7.00 3.53
C MET A 115 -4.10 6.90 2.15
N GLY A 116 -3.59 6.03 1.28
CA GLY A 116 -4.18 5.78 -0.03
C GLY A 116 -5.61 5.25 0.05
N ARG A 117 -5.89 4.33 0.97
CA ARG A 117 -7.24 3.85 1.26
C ARG A 117 -8.13 4.98 1.78
N MET A 118 -7.67 5.75 2.77
CA MET A 118 -8.42 6.87 3.33
C MET A 118 -8.76 7.90 2.25
N ALA A 119 -7.80 8.26 1.39
CA ALA A 119 -8.00 9.22 0.31
C ALA A 119 -9.00 8.72 -0.74
N THR A 120 -8.94 7.44 -1.12
CA THR A 120 -9.87 6.89 -2.13
C THR A 120 -11.28 6.70 -1.59
N TYR A 121 -11.42 6.26 -0.34
CA TYR A 121 -12.72 6.04 0.30
C TYR A 121 -13.44 7.35 0.66
N SER A 122 -12.70 8.35 1.11
CA SER A 122 -13.26 9.67 1.43
C SER A 122 -13.41 10.59 0.22
N GLY A 123 -12.59 10.39 -0.82
CA GLY A 123 -12.46 11.33 -1.94
C GLY A 123 -11.81 12.66 -1.54
N LYS A 124 -11.07 12.69 -0.43
CA LYS A 124 -10.41 13.87 0.12
C LYS A 124 -8.89 13.78 -0.02
N MET A 125 -8.24 14.91 0.09
CA MET A 125 -6.81 14.98 0.37
C MET A 125 -6.59 14.59 1.82
N ILE A 126 -5.65 13.68 2.05
CA ILE A 126 -5.26 13.20 3.39
C ILE A 126 -3.78 13.51 3.58
N THR A 127 -3.46 14.26 4.61
CA THR A 127 -2.06 14.50 5.00
C THR A 127 -1.53 13.36 5.88
N ALA A 128 -0.21 13.23 5.99
CA ALA A 128 0.39 12.26 6.92
C ALA A 128 -0.02 12.56 8.38
N GLU A 129 -0.17 13.83 8.72
CA GLU A 129 -0.62 14.28 10.04
C GLU A 129 -2.08 13.88 10.30
N ASP A 130 -2.98 14.09 9.33
CA ASP A 130 -4.38 13.65 9.42
C ASP A 130 -4.47 12.14 9.65
N ALA A 131 -3.68 11.36 8.92
CA ALA A 131 -3.68 9.91 9.05
C ALA A 131 -3.15 9.43 10.41
N LEU A 132 -2.07 10.04 10.90
CA LEU A 132 -1.48 9.72 12.20
C LEU A 132 -2.39 10.09 13.38
N ASN A 133 -3.14 11.17 13.26
CA ASN A 133 -4.06 11.65 14.29
C ASN A 133 -5.52 11.16 14.11
N SER A 134 -5.74 10.30 13.12
CA SER A 134 -7.07 9.75 12.87
C SER A 134 -7.54 8.84 14.01
N ASN A 135 -8.83 8.93 14.33
CA ASN A 135 -9.50 8.02 15.28
C ASN A 135 -9.93 6.70 14.60
N GLU A 136 -9.55 6.48 13.34
CA GLU A 136 -9.84 5.25 12.62
C GLU A 136 -9.18 4.07 13.34
N ASN A 137 -9.98 3.15 13.83
CA ASN A 137 -9.51 1.97 14.53
C ASN A 137 -10.11 0.70 13.93
N THR A 138 -9.26 -0.14 13.38
CA THR A 138 -9.64 -1.43 12.80
C THR A 138 -9.36 -2.62 13.74
N MET A 139 -8.90 -2.33 14.96
CA MET A 139 -8.65 -3.35 15.97
C MET A 139 -9.91 -3.60 16.80
N PRO A 140 -10.22 -4.86 17.14
CA PRO A 140 -11.29 -5.16 18.10
C PRO A 140 -10.92 -4.62 19.49
N GLU A 141 -11.94 -4.24 20.28
CA GLU A 141 -11.74 -3.75 21.65
C GLU A 141 -11.07 -4.78 22.56
N VAL A 142 -11.37 -6.05 22.33
CA VAL A 142 -10.78 -7.17 23.07
C VAL A 142 -10.11 -8.11 22.09
N LEU A 143 -8.85 -8.44 22.34
CA LEU A 143 -8.11 -9.42 21.54
C LEU A 143 -8.45 -10.83 22.00
N GLY A 144 -9.16 -11.57 21.17
CA GLY A 144 -9.57 -12.96 21.44
C GLY A 144 -10.21 -13.60 20.23
N TRP A 145 -10.26 -14.94 20.23
CA TRP A 145 -10.81 -15.71 19.10
C TRP A 145 -12.30 -15.44 18.86
N GLU A 146 -13.05 -15.12 19.92
CA GLU A 146 -14.48 -14.84 19.89
C GLU A 146 -14.78 -13.33 19.90
N ALA A 147 -13.77 -12.49 19.74
CA ALA A 147 -13.96 -11.04 19.75
C ALA A 147 -14.73 -10.59 18.51
N ALA A 148 -15.74 -9.74 18.74
CA ALA A 148 -16.45 -9.13 17.62
C ALA A 148 -15.51 -8.19 16.84
N PRO A 149 -15.60 -8.14 15.51
CA PRO A 149 -14.86 -7.14 14.72
C PRO A 149 -15.39 -5.73 15.01
N PRO A 150 -14.58 -4.69 14.83
CA PRO A 150 -14.97 -3.31 15.12
C PRO A 150 -16.12 -2.78 14.25
N THR A 151 -16.31 -3.39 13.08
CA THR A 151 -17.42 -3.08 12.19
C THR A 151 -18.20 -4.35 11.91
N LEU A 152 -19.51 -4.30 12.16
CA LEU A 152 -20.43 -5.40 11.88
C LEU A 152 -21.29 -5.06 10.65
N PRO A 153 -21.74 -6.07 9.91
CA PRO A 153 -22.75 -5.87 8.86
C PRO A 153 -24.09 -5.50 9.49
N ASP A 154 -24.97 -4.95 8.67
CA ASP A 154 -26.37 -4.74 9.01
C ASP A 154 -27.16 -6.07 9.09
N GLU A 155 -28.48 -5.98 9.35
CA GLU A 155 -29.39 -7.15 9.47
C GLU A 155 -29.46 -7.98 8.18
N ASP A 156 -29.19 -7.37 7.01
CA ASP A 156 -29.10 -8.03 5.72
C ASP A 156 -27.71 -8.59 5.41
N GLY A 157 -26.76 -8.48 6.35
CA GLY A 157 -25.37 -8.92 6.18
C GLY A 157 -24.50 -7.98 5.33
N ARG A 158 -24.90 -6.72 5.16
CA ARG A 158 -24.21 -5.75 4.31
C ARG A 158 -23.38 -4.78 5.13
N TYR A 159 -22.20 -4.48 4.65
CA TYR A 159 -21.36 -3.41 5.19
C TYR A 159 -21.66 -2.06 4.54
N ALA A 160 -21.54 -0.99 5.31
CA ALA A 160 -21.66 0.38 4.78
C ALA A 160 -20.53 0.67 3.79
N ILE A 161 -20.88 0.83 2.53
CA ILE A 161 -19.89 1.09 1.47
C ILE A 161 -19.43 2.55 1.53
N PRO A 162 -18.12 2.82 1.53
CA PRO A 162 -17.62 4.18 1.46
C PRO A 162 -18.11 4.94 0.22
N ILE A 163 -18.48 6.19 0.41
CA ILE A 163 -18.94 7.09 -0.66
C ILE A 163 -17.97 8.28 -0.72
N PRO A 164 -17.14 8.38 -1.78
CA PRO A 164 -16.25 9.52 -1.95
C PRO A 164 -17.01 10.85 -1.91
N GLY A 165 -16.48 11.79 -1.14
CA GLY A 165 -17.14 13.09 -0.88
C GLY A 165 -18.06 13.10 0.34
N LYS A 166 -18.53 11.94 0.84
CA LYS A 166 -19.39 11.79 2.02
C LYS A 166 -18.71 11.10 3.17
N THR A 167 -18.02 9.97 2.91
CA THR A 167 -17.27 9.22 3.92
C THR A 167 -16.19 10.09 4.53
N ARG A 168 -16.07 10.05 5.86
CA ARG A 168 -15.09 10.81 6.62
C ARG A 168 -14.22 9.84 7.40
N PHE A 169 -12.94 10.12 7.45
CA PHE A 169 -11.99 9.59 8.42
C PHE A 169 -11.68 10.76 9.36
N ALA A 170 -12.16 10.64 10.59
CA ALA A 170 -12.05 11.70 11.60
C ALA A 170 -10.64 11.70 12.21
#